data_b67b21a2d01e65faf425c66015e603ab
#
_entry.id   b67b21a2d01e65faf425c66015e603ab
#
_cell.length_a   1.000
_cell.length_b   1.000
_cell.length_c   1.000
_cell.angle_alpha   90.00
_cell.angle_beta   90.00
_cell.angle_gamma   90.00
#
_symmetry.space_group_name_H-M   'P 1'
#
loop_
_entity.id
_entity.type
_entity.pdbx_description
1 polymer ?
#
loop_
_entity_poly.entity_id
_entity_poly.type
_entity_poly.pdbx_seq_one_letter_code
_entity_poly.pdbx_strand_id
1 'polypeptide(L)'
;MFASYVQLVAGAQLRHLDPAVGPSTFRWLVLFHLVGAATVAVLSLAAVCDSFGLLGLHSTRSVGRRFLSSFILFFVCSQVLLGFGAWIVSWGLPLGLLPDSIANRVPEMTAVVVARSSVSSIVVTGHVLVGMVILGASVIYCIASGGLPQAAGVKLVPRRGALA
;
A
#
# COMPACT_ATOMS: atom_id res chain seq x y z
N MET A 1 3.88 1.88 -8.03
CA MET A 1 4.90 0.82 -7.95
C MET A 1 6.05 1.18 -7.02
N PHE A 2 6.92 2.16 -7.34
CA PHE A 2 8.09 2.48 -6.49
C PHE A 2 7.72 2.81 -5.04
N ALA A 3 6.71 3.66 -4.82
CA ALA A 3 6.23 4.00 -3.46
C ALA A 3 5.77 2.77 -2.67
N SER A 4 5.05 1.83 -3.32
CA SER A 4 4.60 0.59 -2.66
C SER A 4 5.78 -0.31 -2.27
N TYR A 5 6.83 -0.36 -3.09
CA TYR A 5 8.05 -1.09 -2.76
C TYR A 5 8.78 -0.48 -1.55
N VAL A 6 9.00 0.83 -1.57
CA VAL A 6 9.65 1.55 -0.45
C VAL A 6 8.85 1.36 0.84
N GLN A 7 7.52 1.41 0.75
CA GLN A 7 6.62 1.20 1.88
C GLN A 7 6.74 -0.21 2.48
N LEU A 8 6.86 -1.23 1.63
CA LEU A 8 7.05 -2.61 2.06
C LEU A 8 8.39 -2.79 2.79
N VAL A 9 9.46 -2.22 2.23
CA VAL A 9 10.80 -2.25 2.86
C VAL A 9 10.80 -1.53 4.21
N ALA A 10 10.19 -0.34 4.30
CA ALA A 10 10.07 0.41 5.55
C ALA A 10 9.30 -0.38 6.62
N GLY A 11 8.22 -1.07 6.24
CA GLY A 11 7.46 -1.95 7.13
C GLY A 11 8.28 -3.15 7.61
N ALA A 12 9.08 -3.75 6.74
CA ALA A 12 9.98 -4.85 7.11
C ALA A 12 11.07 -4.38 8.08
N GLN A 13 11.64 -3.19 7.88
CA GLN A 13 12.62 -2.60 8.80
C GLN A 13 12.02 -2.41 10.20
N LEU A 14 10.80 -1.86 10.30
CA LEU A 14 10.12 -1.68 11.59
C LEU A 14 9.89 -3.00 12.34
N ARG A 15 9.64 -4.09 11.61
CA ARG A 15 9.43 -5.42 12.21
C ARG A 15 10.72 -6.03 12.79
N HIS A 16 11.86 -5.74 12.17
CA HIS A 16 13.15 -6.34 12.49
C HIS A 16 14.11 -5.37 13.18
N LEU A 17 13.58 -4.30 13.77
CA LEU A 17 14.39 -3.35 14.54
C LEU A 17 15.04 -4.03 15.75
N ASP A 18 16.35 -3.78 15.89
CA ASP A 18 17.09 -4.17 17.06
C ASP A 18 16.54 -3.42 18.29
N PRO A 19 16.29 -4.10 19.43
CA PRO A 19 15.90 -3.44 20.68
C PRO A 19 16.87 -2.36 21.16
N ALA A 20 18.13 -2.39 20.71
CA ALA A 20 19.14 -1.37 21.04
C ALA A 20 18.96 -0.05 20.27
N VAL A 21 18.04 0.00 19.29
CA VAL A 21 17.76 1.23 18.53
C VAL A 21 17.11 2.28 19.43
N GLY A 22 17.71 3.47 19.46
CA GLY A 22 17.22 4.57 20.28
C GLY A 22 15.80 5.02 19.93
N PRO A 23 15.03 5.55 20.91
CA PRO A 23 13.63 5.95 20.73
C PRO A 23 13.42 6.98 19.60
N SER A 24 14.38 7.85 19.35
CA SER A 24 14.33 8.84 18.29
C SER A 24 14.35 8.20 16.90
N THR A 25 15.24 7.24 16.66
CA THR A 25 15.34 6.50 15.40
C THR A 25 14.06 5.71 15.14
N PHE A 26 13.51 5.06 16.16
CA PHE A 26 12.24 4.36 16.06
C PHE A 26 11.11 5.30 15.62
N ARG A 27 10.97 6.49 16.25
CA ARG A 27 9.95 7.48 15.89
C ARG A 27 10.08 7.94 14.42
N TRP A 28 11.30 8.19 13.96
CA TRP A 28 11.53 8.58 12.56
C TRP A 28 11.17 7.49 11.58
N LEU A 29 11.47 6.23 11.86
CA LEU A 29 11.09 5.10 11.01
C LEU A 29 9.57 4.92 10.96
N VAL A 30 8.88 5.04 12.11
CA VAL A 30 7.40 5.01 12.14
C VAL A 30 6.83 6.16 11.32
N LEU A 31 7.33 7.40 11.50
CA LEU A 31 6.86 8.55 10.74
C LEU A 31 7.09 8.37 9.24
N PHE A 32 8.26 7.90 8.84
CA PHE A 32 8.57 7.60 7.45
C PHE A 32 7.62 6.55 6.87
N HIS A 33 7.32 5.50 7.62
CA HIS A 33 6.36 4.47 7.22
C HIS A 33 4.94 5.04 7.07
N LEU A 34 4.48 5.89 8.01
CA LEU A 34 3.17 6.52 7.93
C LEU A 34 3.04 7.48 6.74
N VAL A 35 4.06 8.31 6.49
CA VAL A 35 4.10 9.21 5.33
C VAL A 35 4.11 8.41 4.03
N GLY A 36 4.87 7.33 3.98
CA GLY A 36 4.89 6.41 2.84
C GLY A 36 3.51 5.78 2.59
N ALA A 37 2.82 5.32 3.65
CA ALA A 37 1.48 4.77 3.56
C ALA A 37 0.46 5.80 3.03
N ALA A 38 0.52 7.04 3.53
CA ALA A 38 -0.31 8.14 3.03
C ALA A 38 -0.02 8.42 1.55
N THR A 39 1.24 8.41 1.15
CA THR A 39 1.64 8.58 -0.25
C THR A 39 1.06 7.49 -1.14
N VAL A 40 1.15 6.21 -0.75
CA VAL A 40 0.55 5.10 -1.49
C VAL A 40 -0.96 5.24 -1.59
N ALA A 41 -1.64 5.64 -0.52
CA ALA A 41 -3.08 5.86 -0.50
C ALA A 41 -3.50 6.98 -1.47
N VAL A 42 -2.83 8.11 -1.46
CA VAL A 42 -3.10 9.25 -2.37
C VAL A 42 -2.87 8.84 -3.82
N LEU A 43 -1.76 8.16 -4.12
CA LEU A 43 -1.47 7.69 -5.49
C LEU A 43 -2.51 6.67 -5.98
N SER A 44 -2.99 5.78 -5.09
CA SER A 44 -4.01 4.80 -5.43
C SER A 44 -5.36 5.48 -5.70
N LEU A 45 -5.72 6.48 -4.90
CA LEU A 45 -6.92 7.28 -5.13
C LEU A 45 -6.82 8.07 -6.45
N ALA A 46 -5.68 8.68 -6.74
CA ALA A 46 -5.43 9.37 -7.99
C ALA A 46 -5.55 8.43 -9.20
N ALA A 47 -5.04 7.19 -9.09
CA ALA A 47 -5.18 6.17 -10.14
C ALA A 47 -6.63 5.77 -10.37
N VAL A 48 -7.46 5.67 -9.32
CA VAL A 48 -8.91 5.45 -9.44
C VAL A 48 -9.56 6.64 -10.14
N CYS A 49 -9.34 7.86 -9.65
CA CYS A 49 -9.92 9.08 -10.24
C CYS A 49 -9.56 9.22 -11.73
N ASP A 50 -8.32 8.93 -12.10
CA ASP A 50 -7.90 8.95 -13.50
C ASP A 50 -8.58 7.83 -14.32
N SER A 51 -8.68 6.62 -13.79
CA SER A 51 -9.33 5.49 -14.45
C SER A 51 -10.81 5.74 -14.73
N PHE A 52 -11.49 6.51 -13.90
CA PHE A 52 -12.86 6.97 -14.11
C PHE A 52 -12.95 8.24 -14.97
N GLY A 53 -11.79 8.83 -15.30
CA GLY A 53 -11.69 10.02 -16.15
C GLY A 53 -11.95 11.34 -15.44
N LEU A 54 -11.89 11.35 -14.10
CA LEU A 54 -12.09 12.56 -13.30
C LEU A 54 -10.90 13.52 -13.41
N LEU A 55 -9.69 13.01 -13.67
CA LEU A 55 -8.48 13.80 -13.82
C LEU A 55 -8.13 14.12 -15.28
N GLY A 56 -8.75 13.41 -16.24
CA GLY A 56 -8.53 13.65 -17.67
C GLY A 56 -7.12 13.35 -18.20
N LEU A 57 -6.28 12.68 -17.42
CA LEU A 57 -4.87 12.44 -17.75
C LEU A 57 -4.69 11.39 -18.86
N HIS A 58 -5.63 10.45 -19.00
CA HIS A 58 -5.57 9.36 -19.97
C HIS A 58 -6.84 9.28 -20.83
N SER A 59 -6.63 9.13 -22.14
CA SER A 59 -7.72 9.03 -23.13
C SER A 59 -8.45 7.70 -23.11
N THR A 60 -7.78 6.60 -22.71
CA THR A 60 -8.33 5.24 -22.80
C THR A 60 -8.92 4.79 -21.47
N ARG A 61 -10.26 4.69 -21.42
CA ARG A 61 -11.02 4.22 -20.23
C ARG A 61 -11.32 2.73 -20.34
N SER A 62 -10.35 1.84 -20.19
CA SER A 62 -10.60 0.40 -20.22
C SER A 62 -11.24 -0.10 -18.92
N VAL A 63 -12.18 -1.05 -19.02
CA VAL A 63 -12.83 -1.68 -17.86
C VAL A 63 -11.80 -2.36 -16.96
N GLY A 64 -10.80 -3.02 -17.55
CA GLY A 64 -9.72 -3.68 -16.79
C GLY A 64 -8.91 -2.70 -15.93
N ARG A 65 -8.64 -1.48 -16.43
CA ARG A 65 -7.90 -0.46 -15.66
C ARG A 65 -8.72 0.06 -14.48
N ARG A 66 -10.04 0.26 -14.67
CA ARG A 66 -10.94 0.64 -13.56
C ARG A 66 -11.00 -0.44 -12.49
N PHE A 67 -11.17 -1.70 -12.91
CA PHE A 67 -11.17 -2.82 -11.97
C PHE A 67 -9.87 -2.88 -11.18
N LEU A 68 -8.72 -2.83 -11.86
CA LEU A 68 -7.41 -2.96 -11.21
C LEU A 68 -7.08 -1.80 -10.26
N SER A 69 -7.42 -0.55 -10.64
CA SER A 69 -7.22 0.60 -9.77
C SER A 69 -8.12 0.54 -8.52
N SER A 70 -9.39 0.15 -8.69
CA SER A 70 -10.32 -0.03 -7.56
C SER A 70 -9.89 -1.18 -6.66
N PHE A 71 -9.36 -2.27 -7.23
CA PHE A 71 -8.79 -3.39 -6.50
C PHE A 71 -7.60 -2.93 -5.63
N ILE A 72 -6.66 -2.17 -6.21
CA ILE A 72 -5.53 -1.61 -5.46
C ILE A 72 -6.03 -0.74 -4.30
N LEU A 73 -6.97 0.17 -4.55
CA LEU A 73 -7.52 1.05 -3.51
C LEU A 73 -8.19 0.26 -2.38
N PHE A 74 -8.96 -0.77 -2.72
CA PHE A 74 -9.58 -1.66 -1.73
C PHE A 74 -8.52 -2.30 -0.81
N PHE A 75 -7.44 -2.83 -1.38
CA PHE A 75 -6.36 -3.43 -0.60
C PHE A 75 -5.57 -2.39 0.19
N VAL A 76 -5.41 -1.16 -0.31
CA VAL A 76 -4.81 -0.06 0.45
C VAL A 76 -5.66 0.30 1.66
N CYS A 77 -6.99 0.38 1.53
CA CYS A 77 -7.87 0.58 2.68
C CYS A 77 -7.75 -0.57 3.70
N SER A 78 -7.75 -1.82 3.22
CA SER A 78 -7.54 -3.00 4.07
C SER A 78 -6.18 -2.96 4.78
N GLN A 79 -5.15 -2.49 4.09
CA GLN A 79 -3.79 -2.33 4.64
C GLN A 79 -3.75 -1.30 5.78
N VAL A 80 -4.46 -0.18 5.64
CA VAL A 80 -4.57 0.83 6.71
C VAL A 80 -5.25 0.23 7.94
N LEU A 81 -6.35 -0.51 7.76
CA LEU A 81 -7.05 -1.17 8.86
C LEU A 81 -6.17 -2.23 9.56
N LEU A 82 -5.47 -3.06 8.78
CA LEU A 82 -4.54 -4.06 9.32
C LEU A 82 -3.34 -3.39 10.00
N GLY A 83 -2.83 -2.28 9.48
CA GLY A 83 -1.75 -1.51 10.09
C GLY A 83 -2.17 -0.93 11.45
N PHE A 84 -3.39 -0.40 11.54
CA PHE A 84 -3.96 0.05 12.80
C PHE A 84 -4.17 -1.12 13.78
N GLY A 85 -4.68 -2.25 13.29
CA GLY A 85 -4.77 -3.48 14.06
C GLY A 85 -3.40 -3.95 14.58
N ALA A 86 -2.36 -3.95 13.74
CA ALA A 86 -1.00 -4.30 14.13
C ALA A 86 -0.44 -3.35 15.19
N TRP A 87 -0.76 -2.05 15.10
CA TRP A 87 -0.43 -1.08 16.15
C TRP A 87 -1.08 -1.44 17.48
N ILE A 88 -2.40 -1.65 17.50
CA ILE A 88 -3.14 -1.99 18.72
C ILE A 88 -2.59 -3.26 19.37
N VAL A 89 -2.35 -4.31 18.58
CA VAL A 89 -1.86 -5.61 19.07
C VAL A 89 -0.43 -5.53 19.60
N SER A 90 0.38 -4.57 19.10
CA SER A 90 1.78 -4.42 19.48
C SER A 90 2.00 -3.45 20.64
N TRP A 91 1.18 -2.39 20.71
CA TRP A 91 1.43 -1.24 21.60
C TRP A 91 0.22 -0.89 22.48
N GLY A 92 -0.91 -1.56 22.30
CA GLY A 92 -2.17 -1.25 22.98
C GLY A 92 -2.93 -0.09 22.36
N LEU A 93 -4.13 0.17 22.89
CA LEU A 93 -4.96 1.29 22.45
C LEU A 93 -4.32 2.61 22.91
N PRO A 94 -4.25 3.63 22.05
CA PRO A 94 -3.77 4.95 22.42
C PRO A 94 -4.84 5.71 23.24
N LEU A 95 -5.04 5.28 24.50
CA LEU A 95 -6.11 5.81 25.36
C LEU A 95 -6.00 7.33 25.54
N GLY A 96 -4.81 7.91 25.49
CA GLY A 96 -4.61 9.35 25.54
C GLY A 96 -5.13 10.15 24.34
N LEU A 97 -5.56 9.49 23.24
CA LEU A 97 -6.23 10.13 22.11
C LEU A 97 -7.75 10.01 22.18
N LEU A 98 -8.29 9.23 23.12
CA LEU A 98 -9.72 9.05 23.30
C LEU A 98 -10.28 10.05 24.30
N PRO A 99 -11.51 10.56 24.09
CA PRO A 99 -12.22 11.33 25.10
C PRO A 99 -12.33 10.53 26.42
N ASP A 100 -12.21 11.18 27.56
CA ASP A 100 -12.26 10.55 28.89
C ASP A 100 -13.50 9.68 29.11
N SER A 101 -14.62 10.05 28.48
CA SER A 101 -15.87 9.30 28.53
C SER A 101 -15.78 7.91 27.87
N ILE A 102 -14.83 7.70 26.96
CA ILE A 102 -14.58 6.43 26.29
C ILE A 102 -13.40 5.73 26.94
N ALA A 103 -12.32 6.46 27.23
CA ALA A 103 -11.11 5.91 27.84
C ALA A 103 -11.44 5.20 29.19
N ASN A 104 -12.28 5.79 30.01
CA ASN A 104 -12.72 5.23 31.29
C ASN A 104 -13.66 4.01 31.19
N ARG A 105 -14.16 3.69 29.99
CA ARG A 105 -15.00 2.51 29.74
C ARG A 105 -14.22 1.32 29.21
N VAL A 106 -12.98 1.52 28.80
CA VAL A 106 -12.11 0.44 28.30
C VAL A 106 -11.48 -0.24 29.52
N PRO A 107 -11.77 -1.51 29.79
CA PRO A 107 -11.14 -2.22 30.91
C PRO A 107 -9.61 -2.23 30.73
N GLU A 108 -8.86 -1.99 31.80
CA GLU A 108 -7.38 -2.00 31.79
C GLU A 108 -6.81 -3.31 31.23
N MET A 109 -7.51 -4.43 31.41
CA MET A 109 -7.12 -5.74 30.88
C MET A 109 -7.15 -5.83 29.34
N THR A 110 -7.89 -4.96 28.66
CA THR A 110 -7.94 -4.96 27.17
C THR A 110 -6.73 -4.24 26.57
N ALA A 111 -6.00 -3.47 27.35
CA ALA A 111 -4.79 -2.75 26.90
C ALA A 111 -3.55 -3.66 26.80
N VAL A 112 -3.59 -4.84 27.42
CA VAL A 112 -2.48 -5.79 27.39
C VAL A 112 -2.80 -6.93 26.42
N VAL A 113 -2.75 -6.64 25.12
CA VAL A 113 -2.61 -7.71 24.14
C VAL A 113 -1.20 -8.26 24.29
N VAL A 114 -1.11 -9.49 24.80
CA VAL A 114 0.17 -10.15 25.05
C VAL A 114 0.99 -10.16 23.75
N ALA A 115 2.08 -9.41 23.73
CA ALA A 115 3.05 -9.47 22.65
C ALA A 115 3.42 -10.95 22.42
N ARG A 116 3.32 -11.44 21.17
CA ARG A 116 3.48 -12.83 20.74
C ARG A 116 2.21 -13.73 20.84
N SER A 117 1.03 -13.18 20.93
CA SER A 117 -0.19 -13.98 20.74
C SER A 117 -0.33 -14.44 19.28
N SER A 118 -1.04 -15.55 19.04
CA SER A 118 -1.38 -16.00 17.68
C SER A 118 -2.10 -14.94 16.88
N VAL A 119 -2.94 -14.14 17.54
CA VAL A 119 -3.64 -13.01 16.93
C VAL A 119 -2.66 -11.93 16.42
N SER A 120 -1.66 -11.57 17.23
CA SER A 120 -0.61 -10.62 16.80
C SER A 120 0.11 -11.13 15.55
N SER A 121 0.50 -12.40 15.53
CA SER A 121 1.18 -13.00 14.38
C SER A 121 0.30 -13.00 13.13
N ILE A 122 -1.00 -13.32 13.25
CA ILE A 122 -1.94 -13.32 12.12
C ILE A 122 -2.13 -11.92 11.57
N VAL A 123 -2.36 -10.92 12.41
CA VAL A 123 -2.58 -9.53 11.98
C VAL A 123 -1.35 -8.97 11.30
N VAL A 124 -0.16 -9.14 11.89
CA VAL A 124 1.10 -8.64 11.29
C VAL A 124 1.42 -9.38 9.99
N THR A 125 1.22 -10.70 9.93
CA THR A 125 1.45 -11.47 8.70
C THR A 125 0.44 -11.07 7.62
N GLY A 126 -0.83 -10.91 7.97
CA GLY A 126 -1.87 -10.42 7.07
C GLY A 126 -1.53 -9.03 6.49
N HIS A 127 -1.03 -8.12 7.33
CA HIS A 127 -0.57 -6.82 6.90
C HIS A 127 0.56 -6.92 5.86
N VAL A 128 1.55 -7.78 6.07
CA VAL A 128 2.65 -7.99 5.10
C VAL A 128 2.13 -8.59 3.79
N LEU A 129 1.28 -9.62 3.86
CA LEU A 129 0.73 -10.28 2.68
C LEU A 129 -0.10 -9.31 1.82
N VAL A 130 -0.96 -8.50 2.44
CA VAL A 130 -1.74 -7.48 1.72
C VAL A 130 -0.81 -6.44 1.08
N GLY A 131 0.26 -6.04 1.74
CA GLY A 131 1.28 -5.17 1.16
C GLY A 131 1.94 -5.75 -0.10
N MET A 132 2.23 -7.04 -0.11
CA MET A 132 2.75 -7.76 -1.30
C MET A 132 1.73 -7.78 -2.44
N VAL A 133 0.45 -8.00 -2.15
CA VAL A 133 -0.63 -7.95 -3.15
C VAL A 133 -0.74 -6.56 -3.77
N ILE A 134 -0.67 -5.49 -2.97
CA ILE A 134 -0.67 -4.11 -3.45
C ILE A 134 0.53 -3.87 -4.38
N LEU A 135 1.72 -4.32 -4.01
CA LEU A 135 2.90 -4.17 -4.85
C LEU A 135 2.72 -4.90 -6.19
N GLY A 136 2.32 -6.18 -6.18
CA GLY A 136 2.08 -6.95 -7.39
C GLY A 136 1.02 -6.33 -8.31
N ALA A 137 -0.12 -5.92 -7.74
CA ALA A 137 -1.18 -5.24 -8.47
C ALA A 137 -0.71 -3.88 -9.05
N SER A 138 0.14 -3.14 -8.32
CA SER A 138 0.72 -1.88 -8.78
C SER A 138 1.66 -2.08 -9.97
N VAL A 139 2.42 -3.19 -10.00
CA VAL A 139 3.26 -3.56 -11.16
C VAL A 139 2.37 -3.85 -12.38
N ILE A 140 1.35 -4.69 -12.21
CA ILE A 140 0.41 -5.01 -13.29
C ILE A 140 -0.27 -3.73 -13.80
N TYR A 141 -0.70 -2.84 -12.91
CA TYR A 141 -1.31 -1.57 -13.29
C TYR A 141 -0.36 -0.71 -14.13
N CYS A 142 0.92 -0.61 -13.75
CA CYS A 142 1.92 0.14 -14.51
C CYS A 142 2.15 -0.44 -15.92
N ILE A 143 2.22 -1.77 -16.03
CA ILE A 143 2.37 -2.46 -17.32
C ILE A 143 1.12 -2.23 -18.20
N ALA A 144 -0.07 -2.41 -17.65
CA ALA A 144 -1.34 -2.23 -18.35
C ALA A 144 -1.61 -0.77 -18.77
N SER A 145 -0.99 0.19 -18.08
CA SER A 145 -1.11 1.63 -18.41
C SER A 145 -0.14 2.10 -19.51
N GLY A 146 0.56 1.19 -20.18
CA GLY A 146 1.46 1.53 -21.29
C GLY A 146 2.87 1.97 -20.86
N GLY A 147 3.27 1.61 -19.66
CA GLY A 147 4.61 1.92 -19.12
C GLY A 147 5.78 1.18 -19.79
N LEU A 148 5.52 0.28 -20.72
CA LEU A 148 6.55 -0.27 -21.61
C LEU A 148 6.56 0.53 -22.91
N PRO A 149 7.71 1.07 -23.36
CA PRO A 149 7.81 1.65 -24.68
C PRO A 149 7.35 0.59 -25.67
N GLN A 150 6.28 0.88 -26.42
CA GLN A 150 5.93 0.06 -27.60
C GLN A 150 7.23 -0.03 -28.40
N ALA A 151 7.76 -1.25 -28.49
CA ALA A 151 8.88 -1.51 -29.39
C ALA A 151 8.50 -0.88 -30.74
N ALA A 152 9.28 0.12 -31.15
CA ALA A 152 8.99 0.94 -32.33
C ALA A 152 8.63 -0.03 -33.43
N GLY A 153 7.35 -0.03 -33.83
CA GLY A 153 6.86 -0.96 -34.82
C GLY A 153 7.75 -0.87 -36.04
N VAL A 154 8.50 -1.93 -36.30
CA VAL A 154 9.23 -2.08 -37.56
C VAL A 154 8.15 -1.97 -38.64
N LYS A 155 8.02 -0.76 -39.21
CA LYS A 155 7.23 -0.58 -40.42
C LYS A 155 7.87 -1.49 -41.47
N LEU A 156 7.31 -2.68 -41.65
CA LEU A 156 7.61 -3.50 -42.82
C LEU A 156 7.23 -2.67 -44.03
N VAL A 157 8.25 -2.04 -44.62
CA VAL A 157 8.09 -1.37 -45.92
C VAL A 157 7.61 -2.44 -46.88
N PRO A 158 6.41 -2.32 -47.47
CA PRO A 158 5.95 -3.29 -48.47
C PRO A 158 6.95 -3.25 -49.62
N ARG A 159 7.63 -4.36 -49.85
CA ARG A 159 8.48 -4.56 -51.00
C ARG A 159 7.62 -4.46 -52.23
N ARG A 160 7.52 -3.27 -52.84
CA ARG A 160 6.90 -3.12 -54.17
C ARG A 160 7.64 -4.06 -55.11
N GLY A 161 6.89 -5.06 -55.60
CA GLY A 161 7.40 -6.06 -56.51
C GLY A 161 8.04 -5.43 -57.72
N ALA A 162 9.25 -5.85 -58.01
CA ALA A 162 9.87 -5.76 -59.32
C ALA A 162 9.17 -6.83 -60.19
N LEU A 163 8.23 -6.41 -60.97
CA LEU A 163 7.80 -7.12 -62.18
C LEU A 163 8.17 -6.21 -63.34
N ALA A 164 9.25 -6.55 -64.01
CA ALA A 164 9.55 -6.21 -65.41
C ALA A 164 10.08 -7.46 -66.08
#